data_86ac0731565aab719b0990dd479b724d
#
_entry.id   86ac0731565aab719b0990dd479b724d
#
_cell.length_a   1.000
_cell.length_b   1.000
_cell.length_c   1.000
_cell.angle_alpha   90.00
_cell.angle_beta   90.00
_cell.angle_gamma   90.00
#
_symmetry.space_group_name_H-M   'P 1'
#
loop_
_entity.id
_entity.type
_entity.pdbx_description
1 polymer ?
#
loop_
_entity_poly.entity_id
_entity_poly.type
_entity_poly.pdbx_seq_one_letter_code
_entity_poly.pdbx_strand_id
1 'polypeptide(L)'
;MGDGVNTTAAHATPLAVINRMGRKLDQQFVDKEGRWLVIDPVFAELLKDEDSRIMNGDFVSSKDELKNGMIFSNLHGFKVFMSNNLPEVGNGPTGATSTGSSHFGVIVAGHSSAVATAEQINKTETYRDPDSFADIVRGMHLYGRKILRPEALTRAIYVSKF
;
A
#
# COMPACT_ATOMS: atom_id res chain seq x y z
N MET A 1 -12.35 -12.01 12.04
CA MET A 1 -13.46 -12.02 11.04
C MET A 1 -13.27 -10.82 10.15
N GLY A 2 -12.79 -11.03 8.94
CA GLY A 2 -12.56 -9.95 8.00
C GLY A 2 -13.85 -9.68 7.24
N ASP A 3 -14.60 -8.66 7.62
CA ASP A 3 -15.68 -8.17 6.79
C ASP A 3 -15.11 -7.53 5.54
N GLY A 4 -14.97 -8.35 4.51
CA GLY A 4 -14.78 -7.86 3.18
C GLY A 4 -15.96 -6.94 2.87
N VAL A 5 -15.66 -5.67 2.58
CA VAL A 5 -16.67 -4.76 2.04
C VAL A 5 -17.02 -5.29 0.66
N ASN A 6 -18.00 -6.20 0.62
CA ASN A 6 -18.59 -6.68 -0.62
C ASN A 6 -19.51 -5.56 -1.13
N THR A 7 -18.94 -4.62 -1.87
CA THR A 7 -19.74 -3.64 -2.57
C THR A 7 -20.09 -4.19 -3.94
N THR A 8 -21.18 -4.93 -4.01
CA THR A 8 -21.94 -5.17 -5.24
C THR A 8 -22.64 -3.87 -5.67
N ALA A 9 -21.98 -2.73 -5.55
CA ALA A 9 -22.47 -1.48 -6.12
C ALA A 9 -21.79 -1.36 -7.48
N ALA A 10 -22.55 -1.57 -8.52
CA ALA A 10 -22.19 -1.17 -9.86
C ALA A 10 -21.70 0.29 -9.81
N HIS A 11 -20.43 0.58 -9.93
CA HIS A 11 -19.82 1.91 -9.94
C HIS A 11 -19.57 2.57 -8.56
N ALA A 12 -18.74 1.93 -7.72
CA ALA A 12 -18.12 2.68 -6.64
C ALA A 12 -16.96 3.50 -7.21
N THR A 13 -17.01 4.82 -7.05
CA THR A 13 -15.91 5.69 -7.48
C THR A 13 -14.64 5.42 -6.66
N PRO A 14 -13.42 5.56 -7.21
CA PRO A 14 -12.18 5.39 -6.47
C PRO A 14 -12.14 6.21 -5.17
N LEU A 15 -12.62 7.44 -5.20
CA LEU A 15 -12.73 8.30 -4.00
C LEU A 15 -13.68 7.72 -2.95
N ALA A 16 -14.80 7.12 -3.37
CA ALA A 16 -15.73 6.49 -2.43
C ALA A 16 -15.10 5.30 -1.71
N VAL A 17 -14.21 4.55 -2.38
CA VAL A 17 -13.46 3.45 -1.76
C VAL A 17 -12.53 4.00 -0.69
N ILE A 18 -11.75 5.05 -0.99
CA ILE A 18 -10.85 5.70 -0.02
C ILE A 18 -11.63 6.22 1.19
N ASN A 19 -12.75 6.88 0.96
CA ASN A 19 -13.61 7.40 2.05
C ASN A 19 -14.16 6.28 2.94
N ARG A 20 -14.53 5.13 2.36
CA ARG A 20 -14.97 3.95 3.14
C ARG A 20 -13.84 3.35 3.98
N MET A 21 -12.60 3.32 3.45
CA MET A 21 -11.44 2.91 4.22
C MET A 21 -11.17 3.86 5.38
N GLY A 22 -11.26 5.18 5.14
CA GLY A 22 -11.14 6.21 6.18
C GLY A 22 -12.19 6.02 7.26
N ARG A 23 -13.46 5.87 6.89
CA ARG A 23 -14.54 5.62 7.83
C ARG A 23 -14.30 4.37 8.69
N LYS A 24 -13.79 3.28 8.11
CA LYS A 24 -13.49 2.06 8.85
C LYS A 24 -12.43 2.28 9.91
N LEU A 25 -11.36 3.03 9.60
CA LEU A 25 -10.33 3.38 10.58
C LEU A 25 -10.89 4.32 11.67
N ASP A 26 -11.78 5.25 11.32
CA ASP A 26 -12.44 6.13 12.29
C ASP A 26 -13.33 5.34 13.27
N GLN A 27 -14.06 4.34 12.78
CA GLN A 27 -14.87 3.44 13.61
C GLN A 27 -14.04 2.59 14.56
N GLN A 28 -12.77 2.36 14.24
CA GLN A 28 -11.81 1.62 15.06
C GLN A 28 -10.97 2.52 15.97
N PHE A 29 -11.34 3.82 16.10
CA PHE A 29 -10.65 4.80 16.92
C PHE A 29 -9.16 4.94 16.59
N VAL A 30 -8.80 4.83 15.32
CA VAL A 30 -7.44 5.05 14.84
C VAL A 30 -7.21 6.53 14.62
N ASP A 31 -6.08 7.06 15.09
CA ASP A 31 -5.73 8.47 14.90
C ASP A 31 -5.75 8.85 13.42
N LYS A 32 -6.12 10.10 13.15
CA LYS A 32 -6.14 10.65 11.79
C LYS A 32 -4.77 11.09 11.30
N GLU A 33 -3.88 11.45 12.21
CA GLU A 33 -2.53 11.85 11.88
C GLU A 33 -1.65 10.63 11.65
N GLY A 34 -0.85 10.64 10.59
CA GLY A 34 0.05 9.53 10.27
C GLY A 34 -0.60 8.36 9.51
N ARG A 35 -1.80 8.55 8.96
CA ARG A 35 -2.43 7.56 8.07
C ARG A 35 -1.76 7.54 6.72
N TRP A 36 -1.59 6.35 6.19
CA TRP A 36 -1.03 6.10 4.87
C TRP A 36 -1.95 5.20 4.05
N LEU A 37 -1.86 5.35 2.74
CA LEU A 37 -2.58 4.56 1.74
C LEU A 37 -1.58 4.13 0.67
N VAL A 38 -1.54 2.84 0.36
CA VAL A 38 -0.75 2.29 -0.74
C VAL A 38 -1.70 1.81 -1.82
N ILE A 39 -1.50 2.33 -3.02
CA ILE A 39 -2.29 2.03 -4.22
C ILE A 39 -1.42 1.42 -5.30
N ASP A 40 -2.02 0.66 -6.19
CA ASP A 40 -1.39 0.17 -7.40
C ASP A 40 -1.49 1.18 -8.56
N PRO A 41 -0.70 1.02 -9.63
CA PRO A 41 -0.72 1.94 -10.76
C PRO A 41 -2.08 2.06 -11.46
N VAL A 42 -2.82 0.94 -11.55
CA VAL A 42 -4.15 0.93 -12.19
C VAL A 42 -5.17 1.75 -11.39
N PHE A 43 -5.16 1.60 -10.07
CA PHE A 43 -6.01 2.43 -9.21
C PHE A 43 -5.62 3.91 -9.27
N ALA A 44 -4.32 4.19 -9.39
CA ALA A 44 -3.82 5.57 -9.56
C ALA A 44 -4.31 6.20 -10.88
N GLU A 45 -4.38 5.41 -11.97
CA GLU A 45 -4.95 5.84 -13.25
C GLU A 45 -6.44 6.17 -13.11
N LEU A 46 -7.23 5.23 -12.56
CA LEU A 46 -8.65 5.45 -12.32
C LEU A 46 -8.93 6.68 -11.44
N LEU A 47 -8.07 6.93 -10.45
CA LEU A 47 -8.20 8.09 -9.58
C LEU A 47 -7.94 9.42 -10.32
N LYS A 48 -7.05 9.41 -11.32
CA LYS A 48 -6.76 10.58 -12.16
C LYS A 48 -7.86 10.83 -13.18
N ASP A 49 -8.44 9.78 -13.75
CA ASP A 49 -9.49 9.89 -14.76
C ASP A 49 -10.80 10.43 -14.20
N GLU A 50 -11.13 10.03 -12.97
CA GLU A 50 -12.44 10.35 -12.40
C GLU A 50 -12.58 11.81 -11.98
N ASP A 51 -11.50 12.47 -11.59
CA ASP A 51 -11.57 13.85 -11.14
C ASP A 51 -10.32 14.65 -11.50
N SER A 52 -10.41 15.41 -12.60
CA SER A 52 -9.37 16.37 -12.99
C SER A 52 -9.10 17.44 -11.92
N ARG A 53 -9.99 17.61 -10.93
CA ARG A 53 -9.79 18.51 -9.78
C ARG A 53 -8.74 18.01 -8.81
N ILE A 54 -8.54 16.69 -8.71
CA ILE A 54 -7.46 16.11 -7.89
C ILE A 54 -6.08 16.51 -8.44
N MET A 55 -6.01 16.79 -9.75
CA MET A 55 -4.77 17.25 -10.41
C MET A 55 -4.48 18.75 -10.22
N ASN A 56 -5.38 19.50 -9.58
CA ASN A 56 -5.10 20.90 -9.26
C ASN A 56 -4.01 20.98 -8.17
N GLY A 57 -3.13 22.00 -8.29
CA GLY A 57 -1.88 22.15 -7.54
C GLY A 57 -1.96 22.07 -6.01
N ASP A 58 -3.16 22.13 -5.41
CA ASP A 58 -3.37 22.04 -3.97
C ASP A 58 -3.22 20.60 -3.41
N PHE A 59 -3.26 19.60 -4.29
CA PHE A 59 -3.17 18.17 -3.90
C PHE A 59 -1.88 17.48 -4.37
N VAL A 60 -1.11 18.13 -5.24
CA VAL A 60 0.13 17.54 -5.77
C VAL A 60 1.25 17.71 -4.75
N SER A 61 1.87 16.60 -4.41
CA SER A 61 3.06 16.55 -3.55
C SER A 61 4.20 17.42 -4.09
N SER A 62 5.00 17.95 -3.19
CA SER A 62 6.24 18.64 -3.54
C SER A 62 7.20 17.69 -4.27
N LYS A 63 8.16 18.26 -5.05
CA LYS A 63 9.13 17.46 -5.82
C LYS A 63 9.89 16.43 -4.99
N ASP A 64 10.12 16.72 -3.71
CA ASP A 64 10.87 15.83 -2.81
C ASP A 64 10.02 14.64 -2.31
N GLU A 65 8.72 14.83 -2.20
CA GLU A 65 7.78 13.77 -1.84
C GLU A 65 7.59 12.77 -2.99
N LEU A 66 7.60 13.24 -4.24
CA LEU A 66 7.55 12.38 -5.43
C LEU A 66 8.75 11.42 -5.52
N LYS A 67 9.92 11.82 -5.07
CA LYS A 67 11.11 10.93 -5.01
C LYS A 67 10.92 9.76 -4.07
N ASN A 68 10.09 9.89 -3.05
CA ASN A 68 9.76 8.85 -2.07
C ASN A 68 8.58 7.97 -2.49
N GLY A 69 8.11 8.07 -3.73
CA GLY A 69 6.96 7.31 -4.23
C GLY A 69 5.61 7.80 -3.71
N MET A 70 5.58 8.97 -3.06
CA MET A 70 4.34 9.62 -2.63
C MET A 70 3.70 10.34 -3.81
N ILE A 71 2.44 10.05 -4.10
CA ILE A 71 1.69 10.71 -5.18
C ILE A 71 0.93 11.93 -4.64
N PHE A 72 0.31 11.77 -3.48
CA PHE A 72 -0.44 12.84 -2.83
C PHE A 72 -0.02 12.95 -1.36
N SER A 73 0.27 14.17 -0.91
CA SER A 73 0.65 14.43 0.48
C SER A 73 -0.54 14.38 1.43
N ASN A 74 -1.73 14.72 0.94
CA ASN A 74 -2.96 14.66 1.74
C ASN A 74 -4.18 14.46 0.84
N LEU A 75 -4.64 13.23 0.74
CA LEU A 75 -5.90 12.89 0.09
C LEU A 75 -6.86 12.30 1.13
N HIS A 76 -7.91 13.06 1.50
CA HIS A 76 -8.87 12.64 2.54
C HIS A 76 -8.22 12.20 3.86
N GLY A 77 -7.10 12.84 4.26
CA GLY A 77 -6.37 12.52 5.47
C GLY A 77 -5.35 11.39 5.34
N PHE A 78 -5.12 10.89 4.13
CA PHE A 78 -4.10 9.87 3.86
C PHE A 78 -2.91 10.45 3.10
N LYS A 79 -1.72 9.99 3.45
CA LYS A 79 -0.53 10.09 2.59
C LYS A 79 -0.57 8.95 1.60
N VAL A 80 -0.63 9.26 0.30
CA VAL A 80 -0.82 8.24 -0.75
C VAL A 80 0.50 7.90 -1.41
N PHE A 81 0.83 6.61 -1.38
CA PHE A 81 2.01 6.03 -2.00
C PHE A 81 1.59 5.06 -3.11
N MET A 82 2.38 5.00 -4.18
CA MET A 82 2.19 4.03 -5.24
C MET A 82 3.22 2.91 -5.11
N SER A 83 2.77 1.67 -5.26
CA SER A 83 3.65 0.51 -5.27
C SER A 83 3.11 -0.57 -6.20
N ASN A 84 3.99 -1.16 -6.98
CA ASN A 84 3.67 -2.31 -7.84
C ASN A 84 3.85 -3.66 -7.11
N ASN A 85 4.24 -3.63 -5.83
CA ASN A 85 4.44 -4.84 -5.00
C ASN A 85 3.18 -5.26 -4.24
N LEU A 86 2.03 -4.67 -4.55
CA LEU A 86 0.77 -5.10 -3.97
C LEU A 86 0.36 -6.45 -4.57
N PRO A 87 -0.21 -7.36 -3.76
CA PRO A 87 -0.64 -8.65 -4.26
C PRO A 87 -1.80 -8.45 -5.25
N GLU A 88 -1.66 -9.05 -6.43
CA GLU A 88 -2.81 -9.23 -7.31
C GLU A 88 -3.68 -10.37 -6.78
N VAL A 89 -4.97 -10.12 -6.72
CA VAL A 89 -5.92 -11.18 -6.38
C VAL A 89 -6.26 -11.91 -7.67
N GLY A 90 -5.59 -13.01 -7.92
CA GLY A 90 -5.83 -13.85 -9.10
C GLY A 90 -7.27 -14.37 -9.20
N ASN A 91 -7.98 -14.42 -8.07
CA ASN A 91 -9.41 -14.70 -8.00
C ASN A 91 -10.10 -13.52 -7.29
N GLY A 92 -11.04 -12.89 -7.93
CA GLY A 92 -11.87 -11.87 -7.32
C GLY A 92 -12.60 -12.37 -6.06
N PRO A 93 -13.31 -11.50 -5.33
CA PRO A 93 -13.97 -11.83 -4.05
C PRO A 93 -14.94 -13.03 -4.12
N THR A 94 -15.35 -13.42 -5.31
CA THR A 94 -16.26 -14.54 -5.60
C THR A 94 -15.65 -15.63 -6.46
N GLY A 95 -14.31 -15.78 -6.46
CA GLY A 95 -13.63 -16.76 -7.30
C GLY A 95 -13.53 -16.37 -8.79
N ALA A 96 -13.88 -15.14 -9.15
CA ALA A 96 -13.69 -14.63 -10.50
C ALA A 96 -12.20 -14.45 -10.78
N THR A 97 -11.71 -15.08 -11.83
CA THR A 97 -10.33 -14.97 -12.28
C THR A 97 -10.16 -13.67 -13.07
N SER A 98 -9.02 -12.98 -12.90
CA SER A 98 -8.63 -11.90 -13.80
C SER A 98 -8.51 -12.47 -15.22
N THR A 99 -9.49 -12.21 -16.06
CA THR A 99 -9.57 -12.74 -17.42
C THR A 99 -9.72 -11.59 -18.40
N GLY A 100 -8.74 -11.42 -19.25
CA GLY A 100 -8.80 -10.52 -20.41
C GLY A 100 -8.89 -9.04 -20.08
N SER A 101 -10.08 -8.51 -19.87
CA SER A 101 -10.35 -7.08 -19.71
C SER A 101 -10.67 -6.66 -18.27
N SER A 102 -10.36 -7.49 -17.27
CA SER A 102 -10.64 -7.16 -15.86
C SER A 102 -9.38 -7.27 -15.01
N HIS A 103 -9.07 -6.22 -14.27
CA HIS A 103 -7.97 -6.19 -13.31
C HIS A 103 -8.52 -6.24 -11.88
N PHE A 104 -8.01 -7.15 -11.06
CA PHE A 104 -8.33 -7.28 -9.65
C PHE A 104 -7.15 -6.79 -8.82
N GLY A 105 -7.26 -5.58 -8.32
CA GLY A 105 -6.23 -4.96 -7.51
C GLY A 105 -6.57 -4.93 -6.02
N VAL A 106 -5.54 -4.83 -5.20
CA VAL A 106 -5.64 -4.65 -3.75
C VAL A 106 -5.02 -3.32 -3.38
N ILE A 107 -5.74 -2.53 -2.61
CA ILE A 107 -5.22 -1.33 -1.97
C ILE A 107 -5.22 -1.51 -0.47
N VAL A 108 -4.22 -0.95 0.19
CA VAL A 108 -4.01 -1.10 1.63
C VAL A 108 -3.87 0.27 2.27
N ALA A 109 -4.61 0.50 3.35
CA ALA A 109 -4.47 1.69 4.17
C ALA A 109 -4.25 1.32 5.62
N GLY A 110 -3.56 2.19 6.33
CA GLY A 110 -3.32 1.98 7.75
C GLY A 110 -2.71 3.19 8.42
N HIS A 111 -2.35 2.97 9.67
CA HIS A 111 -1.66 3.94 10.50
C HIS A 111 -0.24 3.44 10.81
N SER A 112 0.69 4.34 11.08
CA SER A 112 2.09 4.01 11.39
C SER A 112 2.27 3.08 12.60
N SER A 113 1.37 3.13 13.56
CA SER A 113 1.38 2.25 14.75
C SER A 113 0.94 0.80 14.51
N ALA A 114 0.49 0.47 13.28
CA ALA A 114 -0.04 -0.85 12.98
C ALA A 114 1.03 -1.93 12.91
N VAL A 115 2.22 -1.59 12.44
CA VAL A 115 3.32 -2.51 12.17
C VAL A 115 4.58 -2.07 12.90
N ALA A 116 5.21 -3.00 13.60
CA ALA A 116 6.54 -2.79 14.15
C ALA A 116 7.57 -3.55 13.33
N THR A 117 8.71 -2.89 13.11
CA THR A 117 9.91 -3.48 12.53
C THR A 117 11.02 -3.41 13.57
N ALA A 118 11.69 -4.52 13.80
CA ALA A 118 12.86 -4.60 14.68
C ALA A 118 14.04 -5.11 13.87
N GLU A 119 15.19 -4.50 14.10
CA GLU A 119 16.48 -4.90 13.56
C GLU A 119 17.41 -5.19 14.71
N GLN A 120 18.09 -6.32 14.67
CA GLN A 120 18.93 -6.76 15.79
C GLN A 120 20.39 -6.83 15.42
N ILE A 121 20.72 -7.40 14.28
CA ILE A 121 22.11 -7.65 13.89
C ILE A 121 22.33 -7.10 12.48
N ASN A 122 23.35 -6.25 12.39
CA ASN A 122 23.90 -5.78 11.12
C ASN A 122 25.44 -5.90 11.25
N LYS A 123 25.99 -6.97 10.69
CA LYS A 123 27.42 -7.26 10.80
C LYS A 123 27.99 -7.59 9.43
N THR A 124 29.10 -6.95 9.09
CA THR A 124 29.86 -7.23 7.88
C THR A 124 31.25 -7.70 8.29
N GLU A 125 31.69 -8.81 7.75
CA GLU A 125 33.00 -9.39 7.99
C GLU A 125 33.71 -9.65 6.68
N THR A 126 35.02 -9.44 6.68
CA THR A 126 35.90 -9.86 5.61
C THR A 126 36.80 -10.99 6.13
N TYR A 127 36.93 -12.03 5.34
CA TYR A 127 37.89 -13.10 5.62
C TYR A 127 38.56 -13.58 4.34
N ARG A 128 39.81 -14.05 4.48
CA ARG A 128 40.52 -14.63 3.36
C ARG A 128 40.13 -16.08 3.16
N ASP A 129 39.81 -16.43 1.90
CA ASP A 129 39.51 -17.80 1.55
C ASP A 129 40.76 -18.70 1.69
N PRO A 130 40.70 -19.78 2.46
CA PRO A 130 41.85 -20.68 2.62
C PRO A 130 42.12 -21.52 1.34
N ASP A 131 41.14 -21.69 0.48
CA ASP A 131 41.22 -22.54 -0.72
C ASP A 131 41.51 -21.74 -1.99
N SER A 132 41.42 -20.43 -1.97
CA SER A 132 41.68 -19.55 -3.12
C SER A 132 42.40 -18.26 -2.72
N PHE A 133 43.02 -17.56 -3.70
CA PHE A 133 43.60 -16.22 -3.48
C PHE A 133 42.52 -15.13 -3.58
N ALA A 134 41.39 -15.29 -2.86
CA ALA A 134 40.29 -14.35 -2.84
C ALA A 134 40.00 -13.85 -1.41
N ASP A 135 39.64 -12.58 -1.29
CA ASP A 135 39.08 -12.02 -0.07
C ASP A 135 37.55 -12.02 -0.18
N ILE A 136 36.88 -12.67 0.76
CA ILE A 136 35.42 -12.81 0.79
C ILE A 136 34.84 -11.79 1.78
N VAL A 137 33.88 -11.00 1.32
CA VAL A 137 33.08 -10.10 2.16
C VAL A 137 31.71 -10.74 2.36
N ARG A 138 31.34 -10.95 3.61
CA ARG A 138 29.99 -11.44 3.98
C ARG A 138 29.31 -10.48 4.92
N GLY A 139 28.00 -10.33 4.73
CA GLY A 139 27.14 -9.54 5.59
C GLY A 139 26.01 -10.37 6.17
N MET A 140 25.61 -10.08 7.37
CA MET A 140 24.44 -10.64 8.04
C MET A 140 23.55 -9.50 8.52
N HIS A 141 22.26 -9.59 8.18
CA HIS A 141 21.25 -8.66 8.63
C HIS A 141 20.06 -9.44 9.18
N LEU A 142 19.79 -9.31 10.47
CA LEU A 142 18.67 -9.96 11.13
C LEU A 142 17.59 -8.92 11.43
N TYR A 143 16.43 -9.09 10.81
CA TYR A 143 15.30 -8.21 11.04
C TYR A 143 14.01 -9.02 11.20
N GLY A 144 13.04 -8.43 11.89
CA GLY A 144 11.71 -8.99 12.07
C GLY A 144 10.64 -7.93 11.85
N ARG A 145 9.47 -8.35 11.39
CA ARG A 145 8.29 -7.50 11.23
C ARG A 145 7.07 -8.18 11.83
N LYS A 146 6.26 -7.42 12.54
CA LYS A 146 5.03 -7.95 13.14
C LYS A 146 3.93 -6.90 13.13
N ILE A 147 2.71 -7.34 12.83
CA ILE A 147 1.52 -6.52 12.99
C ILE A 147 1.19 -6.49 14.48
N LEU A 148 1.20 -5.29 15.08
CA LEU A 148 0.87 -5.08 16.49
C LEU A 148 -0.62 -4.76 16.69
N ARG A 149 -1.17 -3.92 15.80
CA ARG A 149 -2.55 -3.46 15.88
C ARG A 149 -3.26 -3.73 14.56
N PRO A 150 -3.88 -4.90 14.38
CA PRO A 150 -4.60 -5.25 13.15
C PRO A 150 -5.79 -4.31 12.88
N GLU A 151 -6.36 -3.69 13.92
CA GLU A 151 -7.45 -2.72 13.80
C GLU A 151 -7.01 -1.45 13.05
N ALA A 152 -5.72 -1.10 13.13
CA ALA A 152 -5.16 0.06 12.45
C ALA A 152 -4.77 -0.20 10.99
N LEU A 153 -5.20 -1.35 10.44
CA LEU A 153 -5.02 -1.74 9.04
C LEU A 153 -6.36 -2.01 8.39
N THR A 154 -6.51 -1.59 7.14
CA THR A 154 -7.65 -1.92 6.30
C THR A 154 -7.21 -2.21 4.88
N ARG A 155 -7.92 -3.10 4.21
CA ARG A 155 -7.69 -3.40 2.79
C ARG A 155 -8.99 -3.28 2.02
N ALA A 156 -8.90 -2.90 0.76
CA ALA A 156 -9.99 -2.99 -0.19
C ALA A 156 -9.52 -3.75 -1.43
N ILE A 157 -10.41 -4.54 -1.99
CA ILE A 157 -10.21 -5.21 -3.28
C ILE A 157 -11.13 -4.50 -4.26
N TYR A 158 -10.60 -4.11 -5.40
CA TYR A 158 -11.36 -3.46 -6.46
C TYR A 158 -11.23 -4.22 -7.76
N VAL A 159 -12.17 -4.02 -8.65
CA VAL A 159 -12.19 -4.58 -10.00
C VAL A 159 -12.27 -3.42 -10.96
N SER A 160 -11.33 -3.34 -11.89
CA SER A 160 -11.37 -2.46 -13.04
C SER A 160 -11.63 -3.28 -14.30
N LYS A 161 -12.49 -2.78 -15.16
CA LYS A 161 -12.70 -3.31 -16.51
C LYS A 161 -12.13 -2.29 -17.49
N PHE A 162 -11.27 -2.76 -18.38
CA PHE A 162 -10.70 -2.00 -19.48
C PHE A 162 -11.49 -2.26 -20.77
#